data_a8d3d397a1bb11c4562a1549852819d6
#
_entry.id   a8d3d397a1bb11c4562a1549852819d6
#
_cell.length_a   1.000
_cell.length_b   1.000
_cell.length_c   1.000
_cell.angle_alpha   90.00
_cell.angle_beta   90.00
_cell.angle_gamma   90.00
#
_symmetry.space_group_name_H-M   'P 1'
#
loop_
_entity.id
_entity.type
_entity.pdbx_description
1 polymer ?
#
loop_
_entity_poly.entity_id
_entity_poly.type
_entity_poly.pdbx_seq_one_letter_code
_entity_poly.pdbx_strand_id
1 'polypeptide(L)'
;DGVVGMLNSSATQWRHRFNLDINLEYGSIILGGIISGTKSYGAETLTVLEADPDNDNGDPKEKIIRYNRDPSWDEEIIVFVNAILKKTQIQSGSSEDALKTMQLVYKIYYSDIKWREKYDIKNPDIWK
;
A
#
# COMPACT_ATOMS: atom_id res chain seq x y z
N ASP A 1 -16.98 -5.12 -10.88
CA ASP A 1 -16.75 -4.28 -9.69
C ASP A 1 -16.12 -2.91 -9.98
N GLY A 2 -15.56 -2.64 -11.13
CA GLY A 2 -15.19 -1.29 -11.56
C GLY A 2 -13.97 -0.64 -10.87
N VAL A 3 -13.29 -1.34 -9.96
CA VAL A 3 -12.08 -0.83 -9.31
C VAL A 3 -10.91 -0.90 -10.29
N VAL A 4 -10.22 0.23 -10.47
CA VAL A 4 -9.02 0.33 -11.30
C VAL A 4 -7.83 0.66 -10.42
N GLY A 5 -6.77 -0.14 -10.50
CA GLY A 5 -5.50 0.10 -9.84
C GLY A 5 -4.42 0.45 -10.86
N MET A 6 -3.60 1.44 -10.53
CA MET A 6 -2.43 1.81 -11.32
C MET A 6 -1.18 1.75 -10.43
N LEU A 7 -0.21 0.92 -10.82
CA LEU A 7 1.05 0.78 -10.11
C LEU A 7 2.18 1.33 -10.96
N ASN A 8 2.95 2.26 -10.41
CA ASN A 8 4.18 2.74 -11.01
C ASN A 8 5.35 2.51 -10.03
N SER A 9 6.38 1.82 -10.49
CA SER A 9 7.61 1.60 -9.74
C SER A 9 8.81 1.92 -10.61
N SER A 10 9.75 2.71 -10.09
CA SER A 10 10.96 3.10 -10.81
C SER A 10 12.16 3.13 -9.87
N ALA A 11 13.22 2.42 -10.24
CA ALA A 11 14.51 2.45 -9.54
C ALA A 11 15.41 3.62 -9.98
N THR A 12 15.05 4.32 -11.06
CA THR A 12 15.86 5.38 -11.65
C THR A 12 15.37 6.80 -11.33
N GLN A 13 14.29 6.89 -10.56
CA GLN A 13 13.77 8.19 -10.14
C GLN A 13 14.72 8.83 -9.13
N TRP A 14 15.24 10.00 -9.44
CA TRP A 14 16.25 10.68 -8.64
C TRP A 14 15.82 10.96 -7.20
N ARG A 15 14.59 11.46 -6.98
CA ARG A 15 14.05 11.63 -5.63
C ARG A 15 13.15 10.47 -5.33
N HIS A 16 13.44 9.74 -4.27
CA HIS A 16 12.58 8.68 -3.80
C HIS A 16 11.19 9.24 -3.48
N ARG A 17 10.16 8.57 -3.94
CA ARG A 17 8.76 8.91 -3.68
C ARG A 17 7.99 7.65 -3.31
N PHE A 18 7.12 7.81 -2.34
CA PHE A 18 6.01 6.89 -2.12
C PHE A 18 4.74 7.74 -2.16
N ASN A 19 3.76 7.27 -2.87
CA ASN A 19 2.43 7.88 -2.92
C ASN A 19 1.40 6.80 -3.19
N LEU A 20 0.34 6.78 -2.40
CA LEU A 20 -0.82 5.93 -2.61
C LEU A 20 -2.06 6.81 -2.58
N ASP A 21 -2.69 6.96 -3.74
CA ASP A 21 -3.94 7.71 -3.90
C ASP A 21 -5.08 6.73 -4.00
N ILE A 22 -6.06 6.86 -3.11
CA ILE A 22 -7.28 6.07 -3.08
C ILE A 22 -8.46 7.00 -3.30
N ASN A 23 -9.08 6.92 -4.46
CA ASN A 23 -10.28 7.68 -4.77
C ASN A 23 -11.51 6.83 -4.51
N LEU A 24 -12.43 7.38 -3.73
CA LEU A 24 -13.66 6.75 -3.29
C LEU A 24 -14.87 7.58 -3.74
N GLU A 25 -16.06 7.05 -3.59
CA GLU A 25 -17.30 7.74 -3.96
C GLU A 25 -17.53 9.06 -3.21
N TYR A 26 -17.11 9.09 -1.93
CA TYR A 26 -17.36 10.23 -1.03
C TYR A 26 -16.08 10.92 -0.55
N GLY A 27 -15.00 10.81 -1.32
CA GLY A 27 -13.76 11.47 -0.97
C GLY A 27 -12.52 10.75 -1.44
N SER A 28 -11.37 11.15 -0.92
CA SER A 28 -10.11 10.47 -1.23
C SER A 28 -9.19 10.41 -0.01
N ILE A 29 -8.30 9.44 -0.05
CA ILE A 29 -7.25 9.24 0.94
C ILE A 29 -5.92 9.23 0.20
N ILE A 30 -4.98 10.04 0.65
CA ILE A 30 -3.64 10.10 0.06
C ILE A 30 -2.61 9.79 1.15
N LEU A 31 -1.82 8.74 0.93
CA LEU A 31 -0.64 8.43 1.73
C LEU A 31 0.58 8.93 0.98
N GLY A 32 1.33 9.84 1.57
CA GLY A 32 2.53 10.42 1.00
C GLY A 32 3.76 10.21 1.86
N GLY A 33 4.87 9.83 1.24
CA GLY A 33 6.12 9.59 1.93
C GLY A 33 6.17 8.29 2.74
N ILE A 34 7.35 7.98 3.24
CA ILE A 34 7.60 6.88 4.20
C ILE A 34 8.67 7.36 5.15
N ILE A 35 8.47 7.22 6.45
CA ILE A 35 9.51 7.46 7.43
C ILE A 35 10.60 6.40 7.24
N SER A 36 11.79 6.85 6.92
CA SER A 36 12.96 5.99 6.74
C SER A 36 14.16 6.60 7.45
N GLY A 37 15.12 5.76 7.83
CA GLY A 37 16.36 6.20 8.48
C GLY A 37 17.13 7.25 7.66
N THR A 38 17.05 7.18 6.33
CA THR A 38 17.70 8.13 5.41
C THR A 38 16.89 9.39 5.14
N LYS A 39 15.61 9.41 5.55
CA LYS A 39 14.65 10.49 5.26
C LYS A 39 14.48 10.79 3.75
N SER A 40 14.84 9.85 2.88
CA SER A 40 14.88 10.04 1.43
C SER A 40 13.49 10.12 0.78
N TYR A 41 12.47 9.55 1.43
CA TYR A 41 11.08 9.55 0.94
C TYR A 41 10.27 10.78 1.40
N GLY A 42 10.88 11.70 2.16
CA GLY A 42 10.20 12.88 2.69
C GLY A 42 9.41 12.61 3.96
N ALA A 43 8.48 13.52 4.26
CA ALA A 43 7.58 13.36 5.40
C ALA A 43 6.49 12.33 5.09
N GLU A 44 6.15 11.51 6.10
CA GLU A 44 5.00 10.62 6.00
C GLU A 44 3.74 11.38 6.39
N THR A 45 2.77 11.38 5.48
CA THR A 45 1.52 12.14 5.65
C THR A 45 0.32 11.27 5.24
N LEU A 46 -0.77 11.44 5.98
CA LEU A 46 -2.09 10.99 5.59
C LEU A 46 -2.95 12.22 5.32
N THR A 47 -3.43 12.35 4.09
CA THR A 47 -4.40 13.37 3.70
C THR A 47 -5.75 12.70 3.49
N VAL A 48 -6.79 13.26 4.10
CA VAL A 48 -8.18 12.82 3.94
C VAL A 48 -8.98 13.99 3.38
N LEU A 49 -9.66 13.73 2.28
CA LEU A 49 -10.60 14.65 1.65
C LEU A 49 -11.99 14.02 1.72
N GLU A 50 -12.94 14.73 2.27
CA GLU A 50 -14.35 14.31 2.32
C GLU A 50 -15.14 15.17 1.34
N ALA A 51 -15.87 14.51 0.43
CA ALA A 51 -16.76 15.22 -0.48
C ALA A 51 -17.95 15.79 0.30
N ASP A 52 -18.22 17.08 0.08
CA ASP A 52 -19.44 17.75 0.58
C ASP A 52 -20.19 18.32 -0.63
N PRO A 53 -21.08 17.52 -1.25
CA PRO A 53 -21.79 17.93 -2.46
C PRO A 53 -22.57 19.24 -2.34
N ASP A 54 -22.99 19.60 -1.13
CA ASP A 54 -23.78 20.80 -0.86
C ASP A 54 -22.91 22.06 -0.70
N ASN A 55 -21.63 21.87 -0.31
CA ASN A 55 -20.70 22.97 -0.02
C ASN A 55 -19.36 22.86 -0.76
N ASP A 56 -19.20 21.85 -1.63
CA ASP A 56 -17.99 21.63 -2.40
C ASP A 56 -17.96 22.53 -3.64
N ASN A 57 -17.30 23.68 -3.49
CA ASN A 57 -17.07 24.63 -4.57
C ASN A 57 -15.80 24.32 -5.38
N GLY A 58 -15.39 23.06 -5.45
CA GLY A 58 -14.18 22.62 -6.14
C GLY A 58 -12.91 22.75 -5.30
N ASP A 59 -13.01 23.05 -4.02
CA ASP A 59 -11.93 23.13 -3.05
C ASP A 59 -12.32 22.37 -1.77
N PRO A 60 -12.32 21.04 -1.78
CA PRO A 60 -12.70 20.24 -0.63
C PRO A 60 -11.73 20.45 0.53
N LYS A 61 -12.24 20.40 1.74
CA LYS A 61 -11.43 20.56 2.96
C LYS A 61 -10.50 19.37 3.12
N GLU A 62 -9.21 19.65 3.16
CA GLU A 62 -8.19 18.65 3.43
C GLU A 62 -7.87 18.56 4.93
N LYS A 63 -7.87 17.33 5.45
CA LYS A 63 -7.33 17.05 6.78
C LYS A 63 -6.01 16.33 6.61
N ILE A 64 -4.91 16.97 6.98
CA ILE A 64 -3.56 16.43 6.85
C ILE A 64 -3.05 16.04 8.25
N ILE A 65 -2.63 14.78 8.37
CA ILE A 65 -1.93 14.24 9.54
C ILE A 65 -0.50 13.93 9.13
N ARG A 66 0.46 14.46 9.87
CA ARG A 66 1.89 14.19 9.65
C ARG A 66 2.41 13.29 10.75
N TYR A 67 3.07 12.22 10.34
CA TYR A 67 3.75 11.29 11.23
C TYR A 67 5.23 11.67 11.33
N ASN A 68 5.79 11.61 12.54
CA ASN A 68 7.19 11.94 12.81
C ASN A 68 7.96 10.79 13.46
N ARG A 69 7.27 9.69 13.75
CA ARG A 69 7.80 8.47 14.35
C ARG A 69 7.27 7.27 13.59
N ASP A 70 8.11 6.29 13.40
CA ASP A 70 7.76 4.99 12.86
C ASP A 70 7.72 3.95 14.00
N PRO A 71 6.53 3.57 14.49
CA PRO A 71 6.36 2.52 15.48
C PRO A 71 6.08 1.14 14.84
N SER A 72 6.16 1.01 13.52
CA SER A 72 5.64 -0.16 12.78
C SER A 72 6.21 -1.49 13.27
N TRP A 73 7.52 -1.55 13.53
CA TRP A 73 8.15 -2.75 14.04
C TRP A 73 7.68 -3.14 15.44
N ASP A 74 7.54 -2.16 16.33
CA ASP A 74 7.05 -2.40 17.70
C ASP A 74 5.61 -2.91 17.66
N GLU A 75 4.76 -2.28 16.85
CA GLU A 75 3.35 -2.64 16.70
C GLU A 75 3.19 -4.02 16.08
N GLU A 76 3.95 -4.34 15.04
CA GLU A 76 3.94 -5.65 14.40
C GLU A 76 4.29 -6.77 15.39
N ILE A 77 5.37 -6.60 16.16
CA ILE A 77 5.79 -7.58 17.17
C ILE A 77 4.74 -7.71 18.28
N ILE A 78 4.17 -6.61 18.74
CA ILE A 78 3.11 -6.63 19.76
C ILE A 78 1.87 -7.41 19.25
N VAL A 79 1.43 -7.17 18.03
CA VAL A 79 0.30 -7.88 17.42
C VAL A 79 0.60 -9.38 17.33
N PHE A 80 1.78 -9.75 16.85
CA PHE A 80 2.20 -11.14 16.69
C PHE A 80 2.26 -11.87 18.05
N VAL A 81 2.93 -11.28 19.04
CA VAL A 81 3.03 -11.87 20.39
C VAL A 81 1.65 -12.01 21.05
N ASN A 82 0.80 -10.99 20.94
CA ASN A 82 -0.55 -11.04 21.47
C ASN A 82 -1.40 -12.13 20.80
N ALA A 83 -1.26 -12.33 19.48
CA ALA A 83 -1.95 -13.41 18.78
C ALA A 83 -1.56 -14.79 19.30
N ILE A 84 -0.27 -15.02 19.59
CA ILE A 84 0.22 -16.27 20.19
C ILE A 84 -0.35 -16.45 21.60
N LEU A 85 -0.21 -15.44 22.47
CA LEU A 85 -0.62 -15.53 23.88
C LEU A 85 -2.13 -15.74 24.04
N LYS A 86 -2.91 -15.05 23.22
CA LYS A 86 -4.39 -15.10 23.24
C LYS A 86 -4.97 -16.20 22.36
N LYS A 87 -4.14 -16.92 21.60
CA LYS A 87 -4.55 -17.92 20.59
C LYS A 87 -5.58 -17.38 19.61
N THR A 88 -5.39 -16.14 19.16
CA THR A 88 -6.25 -15.47 18.18
C THR A 88 -5.59 -15.45 16.80
N GLN A 89 -6.40 -15.32 15.77
CA GLN A 89 -5.87 -15.12 14.41
C GLN A 89 -5.30 -13.71 14.24
N ILE A 90 -4.27 -13.61 13.41
CA ILE A 90 -3.74 -12.32 12.94
C ILE A 90 -4.75 -11.73 11.95
N GLN A 91 -5.22 -10.52 12.23
CA GLN A 91 -6.26 -9.85 11.42
C GLN A 91 -5.71 -9.16 10.16
N SER A 92 -4.45 -8.79 10.16
CA SER A 92 -3.81 -8.09 9.06
C SER A 92 -2.36 -8.58 8.90
N GLY A 93 -1.89 -8.74 7.67
CA GLY A 93 -0.55 -9.24 7.39
C GLY A 93 -0.41 -10.75 7.64
N SER A 94 -1.47 -11.51 7.50
CA SER A 94 -1.45 -12.96 7.62
C SER A 94 -0.66 -13.62 6.47
N SER A 95 -0.31 -14.91 6.63
CA SER A 95 0.31 -15.68 5.54
C SER A 95 -0.57 -15.76 4.30
N GLU A 96 -1.90 -15.73 4.46
CA GLU A 96 -2.85 -15.68 3.36
C GLU A 96 -2.78 -14.34 2.61
N ASP A 97 -2.69 -13.21 3.34
CA ASP A 97 -2.52 -11.89 2.73
C ASP A 97 -1.18 -11.79 2.00
N ALA A 98 -0.12 -12.33 2.60
CA ALA A 98 1.19 -12.40 1.96
C ALA A 98 1.15 -13.22 0.66
N LEU A 99 0.46 -14.36 0.66
CA LEU A 99 0.28 -15.18 -0.54
C LEU A 99 -0.47 -14.41 -1.65
N LYS A 100 -1.58 -13.74 -1.31
CA LYS A 100 -2.34 -12.92 -2.27
C LYS A 100 -1.49 -11.80 -2.87
N THR A 101 -0.70 -11.15 -2.02
CA THR A 101 0.23 -10.10 -2.47
C THR A 101 1.28 -10.66 -3.43
N MET A 102 1.89 -11.80 -3.11
CA MET A 102 2.85 -12.45 -3.98
C MET A 102 2.23 -12.94 -5.28
N GLN A 103 1.01 -13.47 -5.24
CA GLN A 103 0.28 -13.83 -6.45
C GLN A 103 0.07 -12.63 -7.36
N LEU A 104 -0.28 -11.47 -6.81
CA LEU A 104 -0.42 -10.24 -7.59
C LEU A 104 0.90 -9.82 -8.25
N VAL A 105 1.99 -9.81 -7.48
CA VAL A 105 3.34 -9.47 -8.00
C VAL A 105 3.72 -10.41 -9.14
N TYR A 106 3.52 -11.72 -8.96
CA TYR A 106 3.84 -12.69 -10.01
C TYR A 106 2.91 -12.59 -11.22
N LYS A 107 1.64 -12.21 -11.05
CA LYS A 107 0.74 -11.91 -12.19
C LYS A 107 1.27 -10.74 -13.02
N ILE A 108 1.78 -9.69 -12.38
CA ILE A 108 2.40 -8.56 -13.07
C ILE A 108 3.61 -9.04 -13.88
N TYR A 109 4.52 -9.79 -13.29
CA TYR A 109 5.68 -10.33 -13.99
C TYR A 109 5.29 -11.34 -15.09
N TYR A 110 4.30 -12.17 -14.85
CA TYR A 110 3.80 -13.14 -15.82
C TYR A 110 3.16 -12.47 -17.04
N SER A 111 2.57 -11.30 -16.90
CA SER A 111 1.96 -10.55 -17.99
C SER A 111 2.99 -9.98 -18.98
N ASP A 112 4.23 -9.73 -18.53
CA ASP A 112 5.33 -9.36 -19.42
C ASP A 112 5.95 -10.62 -20.05
N ILE A 113 5.76 -10.76 -21.37
CA ILE A 113 6.21 -11.94 -22.12
C ILE A 113 7.72 -12.12 -22.01
N LYS A 114 8.51 -11.03 -22.11
CA LYS A 114 9.98 -11.10 -22.06
C LYS A 114 10.47 -11.55 -20.69
N TRP A 115 9.86 -11.04 -19.61
CA TRP A 115 10.18 -11.44 -18.26
C TRP A 115 9.79 -12.89 -17.99
N ARG A 116 8.57 -13.26 -18.38
CA ARG A 116 8.06 -14.62 -18.22
C ARG A 116 8.99 -15.66 -18.87
N GLU A 117 9.42 -15.42 -20.09
CA GLU A 117 10.30 -16.33 -20.81
C GLU A 117 11.72 -16.34 -20.21
N LYS A 118 12.28 -15.16 -19.93
CA LYS A 118 13.64 -15.03 -19.41
C LYS A 118 13.83 -15.72 -18.05
N TYR A 119 12.83 -15.66 -17.18
CA TYR A 119 12.91 -16.14 -15.79
C TYR A 119 12.04 -17.37 -15.52
N ASP A 120 11.47 -17.99 -16.56
CA ASP A 120 10.57 -19.16 -16.45
C ASP A 120 9.45 -18.96 -15.41
N ILE A 121 8.83 -17.77 -15.42
CA ILE A 121 7.80 -17.42 -14.45
C ILE A 121 6.53 -18.22 -14.72
N LYS A 122 6.12 -19.02 -13.76
CA LYS A 122 4.90 -19.84 -13.87
C LYS A 122 3.65 -19.01 -13.57
N ASN A 123 2.51 -19.44 -14.13
CA ASN A 123 1.24 -18.80 -13.85
C ASN A 123 0.90 -18.89 -12.35
N PRO A 124 0.77 -17.76 -11.63
CA PRO A 124 0.49 -17.78 -10.21
C PRO A 124 -0.94 -18.24 -9.85
N ASP A 125 -1.85 -18.32 -10.81
CA ASP A 125 -3.21 -18.81 -10.58
C ASP A 125 -3.27 -20.30 -10.23
N ILE A 126 -2.19 -21.05 -10.50
CA ILE A 126 -2.08 -22.46 -10.14
C ILE A 126 -1.50 -22.70 -8.73
N TRP A 127 -1.08 -21.66 -8.04
CA TRP A 127 -0.56 -21.79 -6.68
C TRP A 127 -1.70 -22.15 -5.72
N LYS A 128 -1.46 -23.16 -4.91
CA LYS A 128 -2.42 -23.65 -3.91
C LYS A 128 -1.97 -23.24 -2.52
#